data_f59402920f4e08fff301aa6ec3bbbf52
#
_entry.id   f59402920f4e08fff301aa6ec3bbbf52
#
_cell.length_a   1.000
_cell.length_b   1.000
_cell.length_c   1.000
_cell.angle_alpha   90.00
_cell.angle_beta   90.00
_cell.angle_gamma   90.00
#
_symmetry.space_group_name_H-M   'P 1'
#
loop_
_entity.id
_entity.type
_entity.pdbx_description
1 polymer ?
#
loop_
_entity_poly.entity_id
_entity_poly.type
_entity_poly.pdbx_seq_one_letter_code
_entity_poly.pdbx_strand_id
1 'polypeptide(L)'
;MIFIGRDLNKALIRYLENRFVDIARQCKRYLVLTKNTYRNTVMKESQIAVMEEFIDNVRILISVLGYKVLEPVNKPVVIEENDGNEIEKEEIKLHLERTVKGIGKIEADGIRTSEGFVVLNGSHIAQEYDETISAGIKEKRSKANIVEGILQEDVLFSSPSGAAMFVVGKSANGLTSWKNAEGITLKDIESDETK
;
A
#
# COMPACT_ATOMS: atom_id res chain seq x y z
N MET A 1 -5.73 8.83 19.75
CA MET A 1 -5.53 7.62 20.57
C MET A 1 -4.38 7.88 21.54
N ILE A 2 -4.48 7.48 22.80
CA ILE A 2 -3.45 7.69 23.82
C ILE A 2 -3.02 6.31 24.32
N PHE A 3 -1.72 6.02 24.28
CA PHE A 3 -1.13 4.81 24.84
C PHE A 3 -0.49 5.15 26.17
N ILE A 4 -0.77 4.36 27.19
CA ILE A 4 -0.21 4.53 28.54
C ILE A 4 0.63 3.28 28.83
N GLY A 5 1.91 3.47 29.07
CA GLY A 5 2.82 2.42 29.51
C GLY A 5 3.29 2.69 30.95
N ARG A 6 3.57 1.63 31.71
CA ARG A 6 4.25 1.76 32.99
C ARG A 6 5.72 2.10 32.76
N ASP A 7 6.30 2.93 33.61
CA ASP A 7 7.73 3.27 33.61
C ASP A 7 8.27 3.97 32.34
N LEU A 8 7.41 4.62 31.56
CA LEU A 8 7.81 5.41 30.42
C LEU A 8 8.46 6.74 30.90
N ASN A 9 9.76 6.86 30.71
CA ASN A 9 10.47 8.13 30.91
C ASN A 9 10.54 8.95 29.61
N LYS A 10 11.00 10.19 29.71
CA LYS A 10 11.06 11.13 28.58
C LYS A 10 11.93 10.63 27.41
N ALA A 11 12.98 9.84 27.66
CA ALA A 11 13.84 9.29 26.61
C ALA A 11 13.11 8.19 25.82
N LEU A 12 12.41 7.30 26.52
CA LEU A 12 11.61 6.23 25.93
C LEU A 12 10.45 6.78 25.10
N ILE A 13 9.74 7.81 25.62
CA ILE A 13 8.65 8.46 24.90
C ILE A 13 9.15 9.08 23.59
N ARG A 14 10.27 9.79 23.61
CA ARG A 14 10.87 10.38 22.39
C ARG A 14 11.28 9.32 21.37
N TYR A 15 11.83 8.21 21.86
CA TYR A 15 12.15 7.08 21.00
C TYR A 15 10.90 6.54 20.29
N LEU A 16 9.84 6.25 21.07
CA LEU A 16 8.57 5.76 20.52
C LEU A 16 7.95 6.74 19.52
N GLU A 17 7.92 8.03 19.82
CA GLU A 17 7.40 9.05 18.90
C GLU A 17 8.17 9.05 17.58
N ASN A 18 9.50 9.03 17.60
CA ASN A 18 10.31 8.98 16.40
C ASN A 18 10.05 7.69 15.60
N ARG A 19 10.04 6.54 16.27
CA ARG A 19 9.83 5.23 15.63
C ARG A 19 8.45 5.12 14.98
N PHE A 20 7.40 5.55 15.67
CA PHE A 20 6.05 5.56 15.08
C PHE A 20 5.95 6.48 13.86
N VAL A 21 6.58 7.63 13.89
CA VAL A 21 6.65 8.55 12.74
C VAL A 21 7.41 7.91 11.58
N ASP A 22 8.54 7.26 11.85
CA ASP A 22 9.35 6.60 10.83
C ASP A 22 8.61 5.42 10.20
N ILE A 23 7.96 4.57 11.01
CA ILE A 23 7.14 3.46 10.52
C ILE A 23 5.98 3.98 9.66
N ALA A 24 5.25 5.00 10.13
CA ALA A 24 4.13 5.57 9.39
C ALA A 24 4.58 6.19 8.05
N ARG A 25 5.76 6.82 7.99
CA ARG A 25 6.36 7.33 6.76
C ARG A 25 6.77 6.21 5.80
N GLN A 26 7.36 5.14 6.33
CA GLN A 26 7.74 3.97 5.53
C GLN A 26 6.53 3.24 4.95
N CYS A 27 5.43 3.17 5.72
CA CYS A 27 4.18 2.57 5.26
C CYS A 27 3.48 3.37 4.14
N LYS A 28 3.80 4.66 3.98
CA LYS A 28 3.26 5.56 2.92
C LYS A 28 1.73 5.56 2.76
N ARG A 29 1.01 5.07 3.77
CA ARG A 29 -0.46 4.93 3.73
C ARG A 29 -1.19 6.24 3.95
N TYR A 30 -0.62 7.11 4.79
CA TYR A 30 -1.18 8.41 5.16
C TYR A 30 -0.11 9.49 5.13
N LEU A 31 -0.55 10.72 4.86
CA LEU A 31 0.33 11.88 4.96
C LEU A 31 0.67 12.15 6.43
N VAL A 32 1.93 12.00 6.78
CA VAL A 32 2.44 12.29 8.13
C VAL A 32 2.74 13.79 8.25
N LEU A 33 1.89 14.52 8.97
CA LEU A 33 2.00 15.98 9.11
C LEU A 33 3.10 16.42 10.07
N THR A 34 3.59 15.52 10.94
CA THR A 34 4.64 15.83 11.92
C THR A 34 5.97 16.11 11.22
N LYS A 35 6.43 17.35 11.34
CA LYS A 35 7.71 17.81 10.75
C LYS A 35 8.92 17.56 11.65
N ASN A 36 8.71 17.56 12.97
CA ASN A 36 9.79 17.46 13.95
C ASN A 36 9.98 16.02 14.42
N THR A 37 11.19 15.49 14.25
CA THR A 37 11.68 14.32 14.94
C THR A 37 12.61 14.80 16.05
N TYR A 38 12.46 14.25 17.23
CA TYR A 38 13.36 14.57 18.34
C TYR A 38 14.72 13.91 18.13
N ARG A 39 15.78 14.56 18.62
CA ARG A 39 17.10 13.93 18.65
C ARG A 39 17.02 12.70 19.56
N ASN A 40 17.35 11.53 19.03
CA ASN A 40 17.38 10.31 19.83
C ASN A 40 18.40 10.44 20.96
N THR A 41 17.97 10.08 22.16
CA THR A 41 18.88 9.93 23.31
C THR A 41 19.56 8.56 23.18
N VAL A 42 20.83 8.49 23.59
CA VAL A 42 21.52 7.20 23.64
C VAL A 42 20.81 6.30 24.65
N MET A 43 20.34 5.15 24.19
CA MET A 43 19.62 4.17 24.97
C MET A 43 20.39 2.85 25.02
N LYS A 44 20.20 2.07 26.08
CA LYS A 44 20.73 0.71 26.18
C LYS A 44 19.97 -0.19 25.21
N GLU A 45 20.65 -1.17 24.63
CA GLU A 45 20.05 -2.13 23.70
C GLU A 45 18.84 -2.84 24.29
N SER A 46 18.90 -3.22 25.57
CA SER A 46 17.78 -3.83 26.29
C SER A 46 16.53 -2.92 26.36
N GLN A 47 16.73 -1.60 26.48
CA GLN A 47 15.62 -0.65 26.49
C GLN A 47 15.01 -0.50 25.09
N ILE A 48 15.84 -0.54 24.06
CA ILE A 48 15.39 -0.52 22.66
C ILE A 48 14.55 -1.77 22.39
N ALA A 49 15.01 -2.96 22.76
CA ALA A 49 14.29 -4.22 22.56
C ALA A 49 12.88 -4.18 23.19
N VAL A 50 12.77 -3.71 24.44
CA VAL A 50 11.47 -3.55 25.12
C VAL A 50 10.56 -2.55 24.39
N MET A 51 11.12 -1.49 23.84
CA MET A 51 10.32 -0.49 23.09
C MET A 51 9.89 -1.00 21.73
N GLU A 52 10.70 -1.78 21.02
CA GLU A 52 10.28 -2.41 19.76
C GLU A 52 9.18 -3.45 20.00
N GLU A 53 9.26 -4.27 21.06
CA GLU A 53 8.17 -5.17 21.47
C GLU A 53 6.87 -4.39 21.79
N PHE A 54 6.99 -3.25 22.47
CA PHE A 54 5.86 -2.37 22.74
C PHE A 54 5.24 -1.83 21.43
N ILE A 55 6.06 -1.47 20.43
CA ILE A 55 5.60 -1.01 19.11
C ILE A 55 4.84 -2.12 18.41
N ASP A 56 5.33 -3.35 18.43
CA ASP A 56 4.65 -4.49 17.78
C ASP A 56 3.29 -4.77 18.42
N ASN A 57 3.20 -4.75 19.75
CA ASN A 57 1.93 -4.87 20.45
C ASN A 57 0.95 -3.72 20.10
N VAL A 58 1.44 -2.50 20.00
CA VAL A 58 0.62 -1.35 19.57
C VAL A 58 0.14 -1.55 18.13
N ARG A 59 0.98 -2.03 17.21
CA ARG A 59 0.59 -2.31 15.81
C ARG A 59 -0.56 -3.29 15.74
N ILE A 60 -0.48 -4.40 16.49
CA ILE A 60 -1.56 -5.39 16.57
C ILE A 60 -2.84 -4.74 17.08
N LEU A 61 -2.79 -4.04 18.20
CA LEU A 61 -3.96 -3.42 18.82
C LEU A 61 -4.65 -2.40 17.92
N ILE A 62 -3.89 -1.50 17.28
CA ILE A 62 -4.49 -0.49 16.40
C ILE A 62 -5.01 -1.09 15.11
N SER A 63 -4.41 -2.19 14.61
CA SER A 63 -4.89 -2.94 13.45
C SER A 63 -6.24 -3.58 13.74
N VAL A 64 -6.41 -4.25 14.88
CA VAL A 64 -7.69 -4.83 15.32
C VAL A 64 -8.78 -3.76 15.46
N LEU A 65 -8.42 -2.55 15.87
CA LEU A 65 -9.33 -1.40 15.94
C LEU A 65 -9.64 -0.77 14.56
N GLY A 66 -9.09 -1.32 13.47
CA GLY A 66 -9.29 -0.86 12.11
C GLY A 66 -8.37 0.30 11.66
N TYR A 67 -7.40 0.70 12.50
CA TYR A 67 -6.44 1.75 12.16
C TYR A 67 -5.14 1.15 11.62
N LYS A 68 -5.00 1.08 10.31
CA LYS A 68 -3.83 0.47 9.64
C LYS A 68 -2.69 1.47 9.35
N VAL A 69 -2.51 2.47 10.20
CA VAL A 69 -1.55 3.57 10.00
C VAL A 69 -0.08 3.11 10.04
N LEU A 70 0.19 2.00 10.73
CA LEU A 70 1.52 1.41 10.86
C LEU A 70 1.72 0.15 10.02
N GLU A 71 0.84 -0.09 9.06
CA GLU A 71 0.93 -1.22 8.14
C GLU A 71 1.17 -0.74 6.71
N PRO A 72 2.09 -1.36 5.97
CA PRO A 72 2.28 -1.04 4.56
C PRO A 72 1.02 -1.35 3.75
N VAL A 73 0.85 -0.65 2.62
CA VAL A 73 -0.31 -0.82 1.73
C VAL A 73 -0.31 -2.18 1.06
N ASN A 74 0.87 -2.72 0.83
CA ASN A 74 1.14 -3.97 0.09
C ASN A 74 1.41 -5.18 1.01
N LYS A 75 0.79 -5.27 2.19
CA LYS A 75 0.90 -6.51 2.98
C LYS A 75 0.19 -7.66 2.26
N PRO A 76 0.85 -8.82 2.10
CA PRO A 76 0.18 -10.04 1.65
C PRO A 76 -0.98 -10.38 2.59
N VAL A 77 -2.04 -10.94 2.02
CA VAL A 77 -3.14 -11.50 2.82
C VAL A 77 -2.67 -12.84 3.36
N VAL A 78 -2.17 -12.84 4.59
CA VAL A 78 -1.95 -14.09 5.34
C VAL A 78 -3.33 -14.53 5.83
N ILE A 79 -3.88 -15.58 5.27
CA ILE A 79 -5.05 -16.27 5.82
C ILE A 79 -4.49 -17.30 6.79
N GLU A 80 -4.63 -17.04 8.08
CA GLU A 80 -4.40 -18.04 9.11
C GLU A 80 -5.49 -19.12 8.97
N GLU A 81 -5.20 -20.22 8.33
CA GLU A 81 -5.97 -21.45 8.54
C GLU A 81 -5.50 -22.09 9.85
N ASN A 82 -6.45 -22.45 10.70
CA ASN A 82 -6.31 -22.94 12.08
C ASN A 82 -5.60 -24.32 12.22
N ASP A 83 -4.57 -24.61 11.44
CA ASP A 83 -3.89 -25.92 11.51
C ASP A 83 -2.36 -25.83 11.32
N GLY A 84 -1.73 -24.73 11.75
CA GLY A 84 -0.27 -24.66 11.90
C GLY A 84 0.56 -24.68 10.61
N ASN A 85 -0.06 -24.65 9.44
CA ASN A 85 0.60 -24.38 8.18
C ASN A 85 0.24 -22.97 7.72
N GLU A 86 1.19 -22.06 7.80
CA GLU A 86 1.14 -20.78 7.11
C GLU A 86 1.14 -21.06 5.61
N ILE A 87 -0.05 -21.06 4.99
CA ILE A 87 -0.15 -21.02 3.54
C ILE A 87 0.03 -19.54 3.18
N GLU A 88 1.27 -19.18 2.84
CA GLU A 88 1.51 -17.95 2.10
C GLU A 88 0.69 -18.05 0.80
N LYS A 89 -0.49 -17.43 0.75
CA LYS A 89 -1.12 -17.17 -0.55
C LYS A 89 -0.15 -16.26 -1.29
N GLU A 90 0.53 -16.82 -2.28
CA GLU A 90 1.36 -16.04 -3.19
C GLU A 90 0.53 -14.85 -3.68
N GLU A 91 1.06 -13.65 -3.46
CA GLU A 91 0.47 -12.44 -4.01
C GLU A 91 0.38 -12.62 -5.52
N ILE A 92 -0.84 -12.72 -6.04
CA ILE A 92 -1.04 -12.78 -7.48
C ILE A 92 -0.64 -11.42 -8.04
N LYS A 93 0.59 -11.37 -8.55
CA LYS A 93 1.08 -10.21 -9.26
C LYS A 93 0.35 -10.12 -10.60
N LEU A 94 -0.27 -8.97 -10.81
CA LEU A 94 -1.08 -8.71 -12.00
C LEU A 94 -0.39 -7.65 -12.83
N HIS A 95 -0.42 -7.84 -14.14
CA HIS A 95 0.16 -6.93 -15.12
C HIS A 95 -0.95 -6.32 -15.97
N LEU A 96 -0.83 -5.04 -16.26
CA LEU A 96 -1.64 -4.34 -17.25
C LEU A 96 -0.73 -3.87 -18.37
N GLU A 97 -1.03 -4.32 -19.59
CA GLU A 97 -0.37 -3.86 -20.80
C GLU A 97 -1.40 -3.26 -21.75
N ARG A 98 -1.17 -2.04 -22.19
CA ARG A 98 -2.05 -1.38 -23.16
C ARG A 98 -1.29 -0.40 -24.04
N THR A 99 -1.54 -0.51 -25.35
CA THR A 99 -1.07 0.51 -26.29
C THR A 99 -2.07 1.67 -26.35
N VAL A 100 -1.60 2.87 -26.02
CA VAL A 100 -2.41 4.09 -26.07
C VAL A 100 -1.95 4.92 -27.26
N LYS A 101 -2.91 5.29 -28.14
CA LYS A 101 -2.60 6.06 -29.34
C LYS A 101 -1.96 7.41 -28.97
N GLY A 102 -0.80 7.69 -29.52
CA GLY A 102 -0.04 8.92 -29.26
C GLY A 102 0.93 8.86 -28.05
N ILE A 103 0.83 7.84 -27.19
CA ILE A 103 1.69 7.70 -25.99
C ILE A 103 2.61 6.48 -26.12
N GLY A 104 2.15 5.42 -26.81
CA GLY A 104 2.90 4.17 -26.91
C GLY A 104 2.39 3.07 -25.99
N LYS A 105 3.27 2.12 -25.67
CA LYS A 105 2.98 1.00 -24.79
C LYS A 105 3.07 1.45 -23.33
N ILE A 106 2.02 1.19 -22.56
CA ILE A 106 1.94 1.42 -21.12
C ILE A 106 1.94 0.06 -20.43
N GLU A 107 2.81 -0.12 -19.46
CA GLU A 107 2.96 -1.32 -18.65
C GLU A 107 2.86 -0.94 -17.18
N ALA A 108 2.06 -1.66 -16.42
CA ALA A 108 1.92 -1.44 -15.01
C ALA A 108 1.78 -2.75 -14.27
N ASP A 109 2.32 -2.77 -13.06
CA ASP A 109 2.22 -3.88 -12.13
C ASP A 109 1.25 -3.52 -11.01
N GLY A 110 0.50 -4.51 -10.56
CA GLY A 110 -0.42 -4.34 -9.44
C GLY A 110 -0.66 -5.63 -8.68
N ILE A 111 -1.16 -5.48 -7.48
CA ILE A 111 -1.53 -6.60 -6.60
C ILE A 111 -2.91 -6.38 -6.02
N ARG A 112 -3.64 -7.49 -5.82
CA ARG A 112 -4.90 -7.49 -5.09
C ARG A 112 -4.61 -7.65 -3.60
N THR A 113 -5.18 -6.80 -2.78
CA THR A 113 -5.03 -6.84 -1.32
C THR A 113 -6.40 -6.91 -0.65
N SER A 114 -6.45 -7.21 0.65
CA SER A 114 -7.69 -7.17 1.44
C SER A 114 -8.35 -5.79 1.49
N GLU A 115 -7.62 -4.72 1.17
CA GLU A 115 -8.10 -3.33 1.20
C GLU A 115 -8.48 -2.79 -0.16
N GLY A 116 -8.22 -3.55 -1.22
CA GLY A 116 -8.49 -3.14 -2.59
C GLY A 116 -7.39 -3.56 -3.55
N PHE A 117 -7.00 -2.69 -4.44
CA PHE A 117 -6.02 -2.94 -5.50
C PHE A 117 -4.87 -1.93 -5.42
N VAL A 118 -3.64 -2.39 -5.39
CA VAL A 118 -2.44 -1.54 -5.34
C VAL A 118 -1.75 -1.52 -6.69
N VAL A 119 -1.48 -0.33 -7.21
CA VAL A 119 -0.56 -0.14 -8.34
C VAL A 119 0.83 0.05 -7.77
N LEU A 120 1.77 -0.76 -8.23
CA LEU A 120 3.12 -0.78 -7.70
C LEU A 120 3.99 0.34 -8.29
N ASN A 121 4.99 0.76 -7.52
CA ASN A 121 6.01 1.66 -8.01
C ASN A 121 6.72 1.06 -9.24
N GLY A 122 7.29 1.91 -10.10
CA GLY A 122 7.87 1.49 -11.37
C GLY A 122 6.86 1.32 -12.51
N SER A 123 5.55 1.36 -12.23
CA SER A 123 4.50 1.31 -13.25
C SER A 123 4.53 2.55 -14.15
N HIS A 124 4.35 2.35 -15.45
CA HIS A 124 4.19 3.43 -16.40
C HIS A 124 2.77 3.99 -16.35
N ILE A 125 2.65 5.29 -16.16
CA ILE A 125 1.38 6.01 -16.07
C ILE A 125 1.24 6.91 -17.31
N ALA A 126 0.12 6.81 -18.02
CA ALA A 126 -0.16 7.70 -19.14
C ALA A 126 -0.04 9.16 -18.68
N GLN A 127 0.74 9.97 -19.39
CA GLN A 127 0.91 11.39 -19.01
C GLN A 127 -0.39 12.18 -19.20
N GLU A 128 -1.12 11.87 -20.27
CA GLU A 128 -2.40 12.48 -20.58
C GLU A 128 -3.57 11.65 -20.02
N TYR A 129 -4.67 12.31 -19.76
CA TYR A 129 -5.93 11.67 -19.40
C TYR A 129 -7.11 12.42 -20.03
N ASP A 130 -8.19 11.72 -20.26
CA ASP A 130 -9.41 12.28 -20.84
C ASP A 130 -10.52 12.51 -19.79
N GLU A 131 -11.65 13.05 -20.23
CA GLU A 131 -12.79 13.37 -19.36
C GLU A 131 -13.52 12.11 -18.84
N THR A 132 -13.20 10.92 -19.33
CA THR A 132 -13.88 9.69 -18.93
C THR A 132 -13.44 9.16 -17.56
N ILE A 133 -12.33 9.66 -17.02
CA ILE A 133 -11.88 9.30 -15.67
C ILE A 133 -12.59 10.15 -14.61
N SER A 134 -12.91 9.53 -13.46
CA SER A 134 -13.59 10.20 -12.36
C SER A 134 -12.73 11.30 -11.72
N ALA A 135 -13.39 12.29 -11.09
CA ALA A 135 -12.71 13.36 -10.35
C ALA A 135 -11.74 12.80 -9.28
N GLY A 136 -12.12 11.75 -8.58
CA GLY A 136 -11.25 11.11 -7.57
C GLY A 136 -9.98 10.49 -8.17
N ILE A 137 -10.04 9.98 -9.41
CA ILE A 137 -8.85 9.48 -10.11
C ILE A 137 -7.96 10.65 -10.56
N LYS A 138 -8.58 11.75 -11.09
CA LYS A 138 -7.84 12.97 -11.44
C LYS A 138 -7.08 13.53 -10.22
N GLU A 139 -7.74 13.59 -9.08
CA GLU A 139 -7.13 14.04 -7.81
C GLU A 139 -5.99 13.12 -7.35
N LYS A 140 -6.17 11.79 -7.44
CA LYS A 140 -5.09 10.84 -7.12
C LYS A 140 -3.89 11.00 -8.04
N ARG A 141 -4.11 11.21 -9.34
CA ARG A 141 -3.03 11.45 -10.31
C ARG A 141 -2.24 12.72 -9.98
N SER A 142 -2.93 13.79 -9.57
CA SER A 142 -2.26 15.06 -9.22
C SER A 142 -1.47 15.00 -7.92
N LYS A 143 -1.80 14.07 -7.02
CA LYS A 143 -1.12 13.87 -5.73
C LYS A 143 -0.03 12.80 -5.76
N ALA A 144 -0.12 11.87 -6.70
CA ALA A 144 0.83 10.78 -6.83
C ALA A 144 2.21 11.29 -7.28
N ASN A 145 3.26 10.68 -6.74
CA ASN A 145 4.62 10.97 -7.15
C ASN A 145 4.94 10.26 -8.47
N ILE A 146 4.72 10.95 -9.60
CA ILE A 146 4.98 10.45 -10.94
C ILE A 146 6.10 11.29 -11.56
N VAL A 147 7.21 10.64 -11.90
CA VAL A 147 8.37 11.27 -12.54
C VAL A 147 8.55 10.66 -13.93
N GLU A 148 8.55 11.50 -14.96
CA GLU A 148 8.69 11.08 -16.37
C GLU A 148 7.73 9.95 -16.80
N GLY A 149 6.50 9.96 -16.24
CA GLY A 149 5.51 8.94 -16.51
C GLY A 149 5.71 7.63 -15.73
N ILE A 150 6.65 7.58 -14.79
CA ILE A 150 6.91 6.42 -13.93
C ILE A 150 6.43 6.72 -12.51
N LEU A 151 5.61 5.84 -11.97
CA LEU A 151 5.13 5.91 -10.59
C LEU A 151 6.28 5.62 -9.62
N GLN A 152 6.51 6.50 -8.64
CA GLN A 152 7.61 6.39 -7.67
C GLN A 152 7.17 5.85 -6.31
N GLU A 153 5.90 5.49 -6.16
CA GLU A 153 5.33 4.98 -4.91
C GLU A 153 4.17 4.03 -5.20
N ASP A 154 3.85 3.16 -4.26
CA ASP A 154 2.69 2.29 -4.36
C ASP A 154 1.41 3.08 -4.08
N VAL A 155 0.37 2.89 -4.90
CA VAL A 155 -0.90 3.62 -4.76
C VAL A 155 -2.07 2.67 -4.62
N LEU A 156 -2.82 2.80 -3.51
CA LEU A 156 -4.01 1.99 -3.22
C LEU A 156 -5.27 2.57 -3.88
N PHE A 157 -6.06 1.68 -4.48
CA PHE A 157 -7.36 1.93 -5.06
C PHE A 157 -8.43 1.03 -4.44
N SER A 158 -9.65 1.50 -4.33
CA SER A 158 -10.78 0.71 -3.86
C SER A 158 -11.24 -0.37 -4.85
N SER A 159 -10.76 -0.31 -6.10
CA SER A 159 -11.15 -1.26 -7.14
C SER A 159 -10.08 -1.40 -8.22
N PRO A 160 -9.98 -2.59 -8.88
CA PRO A 160 -9.10 -2.81 -10.02
C PRO A 160 -9.38 -1.87 -11.21
N SER A 161 -10.65 -1.47 -11.40
CA SER A 161 -11.02 -0.55 -12.47
C SER A 161 -10.53 0.87 -12.20
N GLY A 162 -10.59 1.33 -10.94
CA GLY A 162 -9.99 2.61 -10.54
C GLY A 162 -8.48 2.64 -10.77
N ALA A 163 -7.80 1.55 -10.44
CA ALA A 163 -6.37 1.37 -10.70
C ALA A 163 -6.06 1.40 -12.21
N ALA A 164 -6.83 0.67 -13.03
CA ALA A 164 -6.64 0.66 -14.49
C ALA A 164 -6.87 2.05 -15.11
N MET A 165 -7.91 2.78 -14.68
CA MET A 165 -8.16 4.15 -15.12
C MET A 165 -7.04 5.11 -14.72
N PHE A 166 -6.48 4.94 -13.53
CA PHE A 166 -5.34 5.72 -13.08
C PHE A 166 -4.11 5.50 -13.98
N VAL A 167 -3.81 4.25 -14.34
CA VAL A 167 -2.68 3.90 -15.20
C VAL A 167 -2.87 4.43 -16.63
N VAL A 168 -4.03 4.13 -17.23
CA VAL A 168 -4.27 4.37 -18.67
C VAL A 168 -4.70 5.81 -18.99
N GLY A 169 -5.21 6.54 -17.99
CA GLY A 169 -5.76 7.90 -18.19
C GLY A 169 -7.10 7.95 -18.91
N LYS A 170 -7.77 6.80 -19.11
CA LYS A 170 -9.05 6.68 -19.82
C LYS A 170 -9.93 5.66 -19.12
N SER A 171 -11.23 5.64 -19.47
CA SER A 171 -12.11 4.58 -19.00
C SER A 171 -11.53 3.19 -19.32
N ALA A 172 -11.44 2.36 -18.30
CA ALA A 172 -10.88 1.01 -18.40
C ALA A 172 -11.60 0.06 -17.43
N ASN A 173 -11.84 -1.17 -17.91
CA ASN A 173 -12.36 -2.24 -17.08
C ASN A 173 -11.18 -3.00 -16.44
N GLY A 174 -10.98 -2.83 -15.14
CA GLY A 174 -9.87 -3.45 -14.42
C GLY A 174 -9.92 -4.97 -14.41
N LEU A 175 -11.11 -5.57 -14.34
CA LEU A 175 -11.25 -7.03 -14.32
C LEU A 175 -10.72 -7.71 -15.58
N THR A 176 -10.80 -7.04 -16.72
CA THR A 176 -10.30 -7.56 -18.00
C THR A 176 -8.94 -7.00 -18.41
N SER A 177 -8.52 -5.88 -17.79
CA SER A 177 -7.25 -5.23 -18.12
C SER A 177 -6.07 -5.81 -17.32
N TRP A 178 -6.30 -6.20 -16.08
CA TRP A 178 -5.29 -6.83 -15.24
C TRP A 178 -5.24 -8.34 -15.51
N LYS A 179 -4.04 -8.86 -15.73
CA LYS A 179 -3.76 -10.27 -16.04
C LYS A 179 -2.61 -10.77 -15.20
N ASN A 180 -2.63 -12.06 -14.87
CA ASN A 180 -1.48 -12.72 -14.25
C ASN A 180 -0.36 -13.00 -15.29
N ALA A 181 0.74 -13.61 -14.84
CA ALA A 181 1.89 -13.96 -15.69
C ALA A 181 1.52 -14.93 -16.82
N GLU A 182 0.45 -15.69 -16.65
CA GLU A 182 -0.07 -16.64 -17.64
C GLU A 182 -1.04 -16.00 -18.65
N GLY A 183 -1.35 -14.70 -18.49
CA GLY A 183 -2.28 -13.96 -19.33
C GLY A 183 -3.75 -14.14 -18.97
N ILE A 184 -4.06 -14.82 -17.85
CA ILE A 184 -5.42 -15.01 -17.34
C ILE A 184 -5.90 -13.70 -16.72
N THR A 185 -7.12 -13.28 -17.06
CA THR A 185 -7.67 -12.01 -16.55
C THR A 185 -8.08 -12.12 -15.07
N LEU A 186 -8.04 -10.99 -14.37
CA LEU A 186 -8.51 -10.95 -12.98
C LEU A 186 -9.97 -11.44 -12.86
N LYS A 187 -10.80 -11.20 -13.88
CA LYS A 187 -12.17 -11.70 -13.93
C LYS A 187 -12.24 -13.23 -13.88
N ASP A 188 -11.40 -13.89 -14.66
CA ASP A 188 -11.39 -15.35 -14.76
C ASP A 188 -10.86 -15.95 -13.44
N ILE A 189 -9.82 -15.35 -12.86
CA ILE A 189 -9.27 -15.73 -11.54
C ILE A 189 -10.35 -15.64 -10.46
N GLU A 190 -11.08 -14.51 -10.37
CA GLU A 190 -12.16 -14.34 -9.40
C GLU A 190 -13.33 -15.32 -9.60
N SER A 191 -13.57 -15.70 -10.85
CA SER A 191 -14.66 -16.67 -11.19
C SER A 191 -14.30 -18.08 -10.74
N ASP A 192 -13.03 -18.46 -10.74
CA ASP A 192 -12.55 -19.77 -10.32
C ASP A 192 -12.44 -19.89 -8.78
N GLU A 193 -12.16 -18.79 -8.08
CA GLU A 193 -12.17 -18.73 -6.61
C GLU A 193 -13.57 -18.89 -5.99
N THR A 194 -14.64 -18.73 -6.80
CA THR A 194 -16.05 -18.74 -6.33
C THR A 194 -16.75 -20.09 -6.58
N LYS A 195 -16.06 -21.07 -7.19
CA LYS A 195 -16.57 -22.43 -7.43
C LYS A 195 -16.11 -23.42 -6.37
#